data_b5c947f485548ae8c866e525058c1672
#
_entry.id   b5c947f485548ae8c866e525058c1672
#
_cell.length_a   1.000
_cell.length_b   1.000
_cell.length_c   1.000
_cell.angle_alpha   90.00
_cell.angle_beta   90.00
_cell.angle_gamma   90.00
#
_symmetry.space_group_name_H-M   'P 1'
#
loop_
_entity.id
_entity.type
_entity.pdbx_description
1 polymer ?
#
loop_
_entity_poly.entity_id
_entity_poly.type
_entity_poly.pdbx_seq_one_letter_code
_entity_poly.pdbx_strand_id
1 'polypeptide(L)'
;MEKYILYARKSTDTEDKQVLSIDAQLAELRKFARDNKLVVIDELIEKQTAKSPGRPIFNSMIKRIENNEANGILAWHPDRLARNSIDGGQIIYLLDQTSLNFLRFPV
;
A
#
# COMPACT_ATOMS: atom_id res chain seq x y z
N MET A 1 4.41 -16.84 -7.77
CA MET A 1 3.49 -16.86 -6.63
C MET A 1 3.19 -15.44 -6.19
N GLU A 2 1.91 -15.11 -6.04
CA GLU A 2 1.51 -13.76 -5.60
C GLU A 2 1.67 -13.65 -4.09
N LYS A 3 2.50 -12.70 -3.67
CA LYS A 3 2.70 -12.38 -2.25
C LYS A 3 2.47 -10.88 -2.06
N TYR A 4 1.52 -10.54 -1.23
CA TYR A 4 1.09 -9.16 -1.01
C TYR A 4 1.56 -8.61 0.32
N ILE A 5 1.89 -7.31 0.31
CA ILE A 5 1.98 -6.52 1.53
C ILE A 5 0.72 -5.66 1.57
N LEU A 6 0.01 -5.72 2.68
CA LEU A 6 -1.17 -4.90 2.93
C LEU A 6 -0.69 -3.58 3.53
N TYR A 7 -1.13 -2.47 2.95
CA TYR A 7 -0.70 -1.14 3.39
C TYR A 7 -1.92 -0.29 3.71
N ALA A 8 -2.05 0.13 4.96
CA ALA A 8 -3.11 1.00 5.43
C ALA A 8 -2.51 2.34 5.87
N ARG A 9 -3.14 3.44 5.47
CA ARG A 9 -2.62 4.78 5.76
C ARG A 9 -3.74 5.75 6.14
N LYS A 10 -3.49 6.52 7.18
CA LYS A 10 -4.32 7.66 7.54
C LYS A 10 -3.46 8.68 8.28
N SER A 11 -3.47 9.93 7.82
CA SER A 11 -2.75 11.02 8.47
C SER A 11 -3.71 11.92 9.24
N THR A 12 -3.16 12.94 9.89
CA THR A 12 -3.95 13.96 10.59
C THR A 12 -4.34 15.11 9.67
N ASP A 13 -4.01 15.03 8.37
CA ASP A 13 -4.38 16.04 7.39
C ASP A 13 -5.90 16.23 7.31
N THR A 14 -6.34 17.45 7.02
CA THR A 14 -7.76 17.77 6.88
C THR A 14 -8.47 16.86 5.89
N GLU A 15 -7.80 16.52 4.78
CA GLU A 15 -8.35 15.66 3.74
C GLU A 15 -8.61 14.25 4.23
N ASP A 16 -7.86 13.78 5.23
CA ASP A 16 -8.01 12.44 5.76
C ASP A 16 -9.04 12.32 6.88
N LYS A 17 -9.64 13.43 7.31
CA LYS A 17 -10.65 13.40 8.38
C LYS A 17 -11.90 12.61 7.99
N GLN A 18 -12.22 12.58 6.71
CA GLN A 18 -13.40 11.87 6.18
C GLN A 18 -13.08 10.46 5.70
N VAL A 19 -11.82 10.04 5.83
CA VAL A 19 -11.38 8.72 5.37
C VAL A 19 -11.62 7.68 6.45
N LEU A 20 -11.82 6.44 6.04
CA LEU A 20 -11.95 5.31 6.97
C LEU A 20 -10.76 5.25 7.94
N SER A 21 -11.04 4.89 9.18
CA SER A 21 -9.99 4.65 10.17
C SER A 21 -9.06 3.53 9.70
N ILE A 22 -7.88 3.46 10.29
CA ILE A 22 -6.94 2.36 10.03
C ILE A 22 -7.63 1.00 10.28
N ASP A 23 -8.32 0.86 11.41
CA ASP A 23 -8.99 -0.40 11.75
C ASP A 23 -10.05 -0.78 10.71
N ALA A 24 -10.81 0.19 10.23
CA ALA A 24 -11.82 -0.06 9.20
C ALA A 24 -11.18 -0.45 7.87
N GLN A 25 -10.07 0.22 7.48
CA GLN A 25 -9.32 -0.15 6.29
C GLN A 25 -8.80 -1.59 6.41
N LEU A 26 -8.21 -1.94 7.54
CA LEU A 26 -7.68 -3.29 7.77
C LEU A 26 -8.77 -4.34 7.67
N ALA A 27 -9.95 -4.07 8.26
CA ALA A 27 -11.07 -5.00 8.21
C ALA A 27 -11.50 -5.28 6.77
N GLU A 28 -11.65 -4.22 5.96
CA GLU A 28 -12.04 -4.36 4.55
C GLU A 28 -10.95 -5.05 3.72
N LEU A 29 -9.69 -4.69 3.95
CA LEU A 29 -8.58 -5.28 3.19
C LEU A 29 -8.39 -6.76 3.53
N ARG A 30 -8.52 -7.12 4.79
CA ARG A 30 -8.43 -8.52 5.21
C ARG A 30 -9.57 -9.36 4.62
N LYS A 31 -10.79 -8.79 4.58
CA LYS A 31 -11.93 -9.46 3.96
C LYS A 31 -11.69 -9.64 2.47
N PHE A 32 -11.22 -8.60 1.78
CA PHE A 32 -10.91 -8.66 0.36
C PHE A 32 -9.86 -9.75 0.08
N ALA A 33 -8.81 -9.79 0.90
CA ALA A 33 -7.75 -10.80 0.74
C ALA A 33 -8.30 -12.23 0.91
N ARG A 34 -9.16 -12.44 1.92
CA ARG A 34 -9.79 -13.75 2.12
C ARG A 34 -10.68 -14.14 0.94
N ASP A 35 -11.54 -13.21 0.52
CA ASP A 35 -12.52 -13.48 -0.55
C ASP A 35 -11.83 -13.76 -1.89
N ASN A 36 -10.66 -13.18 -2.12
CA ASN A 36 -9.88 -13.34 -3.34
C ASN A 36 -8.71 -14.31 -3.18
N LYS A 37 -8.58 -14.95 -2.02
CA LYS A 37 -7.53 -15.95 -1.73
C LYS A 37 -6.12 -15.39 -1.95
N LEU A 38 -5.90 -14.14 -1.54
CA LEU A 38 -4.59 -13.51 -1.64
C LEU A 38 -3.71 -13.89 -0.47
N VAL A 39 -2.42 -14.14 -0.75
CA VAL A 39 -1.44 -14.42 0.28
C VAL A 39 -0.85 -13.09 0.75
N VAL A 40 -1.20 -12.67 1.96
CA VAL A 40 -0.67 -11.44 2.58
C VAL A 40 0.43 -11.83 3.55
N ILE A 41 1.65 -11.39 3.27
CA ILE A 41 2.81 -11.76 4.09
C ILE A 41 3.03 -10.79 5.26
N ASP A 42 2.50 -9.57 5.16
CA ASP A 42 2.65 -8.59 6.23
C ASP A 42 1.61 -7.47 6.07
N GLU A 43 1.32 -6.81 7.18
CA GLU A 43 0.42 -5.64 7.23
C GLU A 43 1.21 -4.46 7.74
N LEU A 44 1.28 -3.39 6.95
CA LEU A 44 1.99 -2.17 7.30
C LEU A 44 1.01 -1.04 7.54
N ILE A 45 1.25 -0.26 8.59
CA ILE A 45 0.40 0.85 8.97
C ILE A 45 1.21 2.13 8.97
N GLU A 46 0.74 3.13 8.22
CA GLU A 46 1.41 4.42 8.12
C GLU A 46 0.50 5.54 8.62
N LYS A 47 1.06 6.45 9.40
CA LYS A 47 0.33 7.61 9.90
C LYS A 47 0.79 8.92 9.25
N GLN A 48 1.62 8.83 8.21
CA GLN A 48 2.14 9.97 7.47
C GLN A 48 1.28 10.30 6.26
N THR A 49 1.30 11.57 5.83
CA THR A 49 0.63 11.99 4.61
C THR A 49 1.31 11.40 3.37
N ALA A 50 0.52 11.15 2.32
CA ALA A 50 1.05 10.73 1.03
C ALA A 50 1.30 11.91 0.08
N LYS A 51 1.09 13.14 0.53
CA LYS A 51 1.31 14.36 -0.30
C LYS A 51 2.77 14.64 -0.57
N SER A 52 3.66 14.18 0.31
CA SER A 52 5.09 14.40 0.16
C SER A 52 5.84 13.09 0.37
N PRO A 53 7.05 12.96 -0.23
CA PRO A 53 7.87 11.77 -0.01
C PRO A 53 8.45 11.75 1.40
N GLY A 54 9.09 10.64 1.78
CA GLY A 54 9.75 10.49 3.07
C GLY A 54 8.95 9.69 4.09
N ARG A 55 7.90 8.99 3.67
CA ARG A 55 7.15 8.11 4.58
C ARG A 55 8.01 6.88 4.91
N PRO A 56 8.40 6.67 6.16
CA PRO A 56 9.32 5.58 6.49
C PRO A 56 8.74 4.19 6.22
N ILE A 57 7.46 3.99 6.50
CA ILE A 57 6.83 2.68 6.29
C ILE A 57 6.68 2.38 4.80
N PHE A 58 6.22 3.36 4.01
CA PHE A 58 6.14 3.23 2.56
C PHE A 58 7.50 2.92 1.96
N ASN A 59 8.54 3.66 2.36
CA ASN A 59 9.89 3.46 1.84
C ASN A 59 10.44 2.08 2.21
N SER A 60 10.13 1.60 3.40
CA SER A 60 10.49 0.25 3.83
C SER A 60 9.79 -0.81 2.95
N MET A 61 8.51 -0.60 2.63
CA MET A 61 7.77 -1.50 1.75
C MET A 61 8.40 -1.57 0.36
N ILE A 62 8.77 -0.42 -0.20
CA ILE A 62 9.42 -0.36 -1.51
C ILE A 62 10.69 -1.21 -1.52
N LYS A 63 11.52 -1.08 -0.48
CA LYS A 63 12.75 -1.88 -0.37
C LYS A 63 12.48 -3.37 -0.28
N ARG A 64 11.45 -3.77 0.45
CA ARG A 64 11.09 -5.18 0.58
C ARG A 64 10.65 -5.76 -0.77
N ILE A 65 9.94 -4.97 -1.57
CA ILE A 65 9.54 -5.39 -2.92
C ILE A 65 10.76 -5.46 -3.83
N GLU A 66 11.69 -4.50 -3.74
CA GLU A 66 12.94 -4.54 -4.49
C GLU A 66 13.75 -5.80 -4.14
N ASN A 67 13.68 -6.26 -2.91
CA ASN A 67 14.38 -7.47 -2.44
C ASN A 67 13.58 -8.75 -2.69
N ASN A 68 12.51 -8.67 -3.46
CA ASN A 68 11.68 -9.82 -3.83
C ASN A 68 10.98 -10.53 -2.67
N GLU A 69 10.76 -9.82 -1.55
CA GLU A 69 10.03 -10.39 -0.42
C GLU A 69 8.54 -10.48 -0.71
N ALA A 70 8.03 -9.55 -1.53
CA ALA A 70 6.65 -9.55 -2.00
C ALA A 70 6.62 -8.99 -3.42
N ASN A 71 5.57 -9.29 -4.17
CA ASN A 71 5.40 -8.79 -5.53
C ASN A 71 4.03 -8.15 -5.75
N GLY A 72 3.29 -7.93 -4.69
CA GLY A 72 1.98 -7.28 -4.75
C GLY A 72 1.77 -6.32 -3.59
N ILE A 73 0.96 -5.31 -3.83
CA ILE A 73 0.52 -4.35 -2.79
C ILE A 73 -1.00 -4.35 -2.77
N LEU A 74 -1.57 -4.43 -1.58
CA LEU A 74 -3.00 -4.33 -1.35
C LEU A 74 -3.24 -3.10 -0.47
N ALA A 75 -3.95 -2.11 -0.99
CA ALA A 75 -4.30 -0.89 -0.26
C ALA A 75 -5.77 -0.55 -0.53
N TRP A 76 -6.38 0.24 0.36
CA TRP A 76 -7.83 0.49 0.27
C TRP A 76 -8.21 1.28 -0.98
N HIS A 77 -7.36 2.25 -1.35
CA HIS A 77 -7.58 3.12 -2.51
C HIS A 77 -6.21 3.61 -3.00
N PRO A 78 -6.06 3.94 -4.29
CA PRO A 78 -4.76 4.46 -4.78
C PRO A 78 -4.21 5.65 -3.98
N ASP A 79 -5.07 6.56 -3.48
CA ASP A 79 -4.60 7.71 -2.71
C ASP A 79 -4.09 7.32 -1.31
N ARG A 80 -4.38 6.10 -0.84
CA ARG A 80 -3.77 5.57 0.39
C ARG A 80 -2.35 5.10 0.12
N LEU A 81 -2.01 4.85 -1.15
CA LEU A 81 -0.68 4.36 -1.53
C LEU A 81 0.27 5.50 -1.88
N ALA A 82 -0.09 6.35 -2.83
CA ALA A 82 0.78 7.45 -3.26
C ALA A 82 -0.03 8.64 -3.76
N ARG A 83 0.42 9.86 -3.43
CA ARG A 83 -0.23 11.12 -3.85
C ARG A 83 0.80 12.14 -4.31
N ASN A 84 2.05 11.76 -4.50
CA ASN A 84 3.09 12.63 -5.02
C ASN A 84 3.86 11.90 -6.13
N SER A 85 4.49 12.67 -7.01
CA SER A 85 5.14 12.12 -8.20
C SER A 85 6.38 11.28 -7.90
N ILE A 86 7.06 11.54 -6.80
CA ILE A 86 8.27 10.77 -6.43
C ILE A 86 7.87 9.37 -6.00
N ASP A 87 6.93 9.25 -5.06
CA ASP A 87 6.48 7.94 -4.57
C ASP A 87 5.74 7.18 -5.68
N GLY A 88 4.87 7.87 -6.44
CA GLY A 88 4.19 7.27 -7.59
C GLY A 88 5.18 6.78 -8.64
N GLY A 89 6.23 7.55 -8.89
CA GLY A 89 7.30 7.17 -9.81
C GLY A 89 8.04 5.91 -9.37
N GLN A 90 8.25 5.75 -8.05
CA GLN A 90 8.87 4.53 -7.53
C GLN A 90 8.00 3.30 -7.77
N ILE A 91 6.69 3.43 -7.60
CA ILE A 91 5.75 2.34 -7.89
C ILE A 91 5.82 1.97 -9.37
N ILE A 92 5.78 2.96 -10.25
CA ILE A 92 5.87 2.72 -11.70
C ILE A 92 7.19 2.05 -12.05
N TYR A 93 8.30 2.51 -11.47
CA TYR A 93 9.61 1.93 -11.71
C TYR A 93 9.65 0.44 -11.33
N LEU A 94 9.07 0.09 -10.16
CA LEU A 94 9.01 -1.30 -9.73
C LEU A 94 8.15 -2.16 -10.66
N LEU A 95 7.07 -1.59 -11.20
CA LEU A 95 6.25 -2.28 -12.19
C LEU A 95 7.04 -2.51 -13.48
N ASP A 96 7.79 -1.51 -13.94
CA ASP A 96 8.62 -1.62 -15.15
C ASP A 96 9.71 -2.66 -14.97
N GLN A 97 10.29 -2.78 -13.78
CA GLN A 97 11.33 -3.76 -13.47
C GLN A 97 10.78 -5.15 -13.18
N THR A 98 9.46 -5.31 -13.20
CA THR A 98 8.75 -6.54 -12.84
C THR A 98 9.02 -7.04 -11.41
N SER A 99 9.51 -6.16 -10.54
CA SER A 99 9.64 -6.45 -9.11
C SER A 99 8.29 -6.40 -8.41
N LEU A 100 7.41 -5.51 -8.89
CA LEU A 100 6.03 -5.39 -8.46
C LEU A 100 5.14 -5.80 -9.63
N ASN A 101 4.26 -6.77 -9.41
CA ASN A 101 3.43 -7.31 -10.46
C ASN A 101 1.93 -7.10 -10.22
N PHE A 102 1.53 -6.85 -8.99
CA PHE A 102 0.13 -6.77 -8.62
C PHE A 102 -0.13 -5.55 -7.74
N LEU A 103 -1.11 -4.74 -8.15
CA LEU A 103 -1.67 -3.67 -7.33
C LEU A 103 -3.16 -3.92 -7.22
N ARG A 104 -3.67 -4.04 -5.99
CA ARG A 104 -5.07 -4.31 -5.76
C ARG A 104 -5.70 -3.29 -4.83
N PHE A 105 -6.88 -2.82 -5.19
CA PHE A 105 -7.65 -1.84 -4.43
C PHE A 105 -9.10 -2.30 -4.42
N PRO A 106 -9.69 -2.57 -3.24
CA PRO A 106 -11.10 -3.00 -3.17
C PRO A 106 -12.08 -1.93 -3.65
N VAL A 107 -11.65 -0.67 -3.60
CA VAL A 107 -12.50 0.47 -3.92
C VAL A 107 -12.08 1.12 -5.23
#